data_f9c8b4b7f29fc63138f281f2665493ba
#
_entry.id   f9c8b4b7f29fc63138f281f2665493ba
#
_cell.length_a   1.000
_cell.length_b   1.000
_cell.length_c   1.000
_cell.angle_alpha   90.00
_cell.angle_beta   90.00
_cell.angle_gamma   90.00
#
_symmetry.space_group_name_H-M   'P 1'
#
loop_
_entity.id
_entity.type
_entity.pdbx_description
1 polymer ?
#
loop_
_entity_poly.entity_id
_entity_poly.type
_entity_poly.pdbx_seq_one_letter_code
_entity_poly.pdbx_strand_id
1 'polypeptide(L)'
;DSDRMHAHPVNFPYFVAKTGVLMFTRMLASDTQDDSITVNAVSPFAVENTVSDVSTYPRGRAAAFDDVAAPVLFFLSDTASYISGENVAVDGGRLPER
;
A
#
# COMPACT_ATOMS: atom_id res chain seq x y z
N ASP A 1 9.43 -13.13 16.38
CA ASP A 1 9.24 -12.67 16.25
C ASP A 1 8.91 -12.22 16.41
N SER A 2 8.99 -12.17 16.45
CA SER A 2 8.77 -11.56 16.52
C SER A 2 8.55 -10.88 16.31
N ASP A 3 8.95 -10.71 16.02
CA ASP A 3 8.72 -9.85 15.62
C ASP A 3 7.77 -9.60 15.42
N ARG A 4 7.20 -10.22 15.54
CA ARG A 4 6.31 -10.03 15.49
C ARG A 4 5.57 -9.53 16.05
N MET A 5 5.35 -9.78 16.73
CA MET A 5 4.74 -9.27 17.29
C MET A 5 4.79 -8.42 17.46
N HIS A 6 5.14 -8.44 16.96
CA HIS A 6 5.29 -7.52 17.35
C HIS A 6 4.60 -6.55 17.34
N ALA A 7 3.74 -6.71 17.66
CA ALA A 7 3.12 -5.52 17.94
C ALA A 7 4.01 -4.78 18.79
N HIS A 8 5.05 -4.55 18.26
CA HIS A 8 5.97 -3.76 18.97
C HIS A 8 5.38 -2.42 19.27
N PRO A 9 5.59 -1.86 20.42
CA PRO A 9 5.13 -0.51 20.67
C PRO A 9 5.65 0.49 19.66
N VAL A 10 6.84 0.26 19.14
CA VAL A 10 7.38 1.17 18.13
C VAL A 10 6.60 1.09 16.82
N ASN A 11 5.95 -0.04 16.54
CA ASN A 11 5.19 -0.23 15.30
C ASN A 11 3.72 0.13 15.45
N PHE A 12 3.23 0.24 16.67
CA PHE A 12 1.82 0.48 16.91
C PHE A 12 1.35 1.80 16.29
N PRO A 13 2.05 2.93 16.50
CA PRO A 13 1.65 4.18 15.84
C PRO A 13 1.66 4.08 14.32
N TYR A 14 2.60 3.32 13.75
CA TYR A 14 2.66 3.12 12.32
C TYR A 14 1.40 2.41 11.82
N PHE A 15 0.99 1.34 12.49
CA PHE A 15 -0.21 0.61 12.08
C PHE A 15 -1.47 1.45 12.22
N VAL A 16 -1.56 2.24 13.28
CA VAL A 16 -2.70 3.14 13.46
C VAL A 16 -2.74 4.17 12.32
N ALA A 17 -1.60 4.76 12.01
CA ALA A 17 -1.52 5.76 10.94
C ALA A 17 -1.86 5.14 9.58
N LYS A 18 -1.34 3.96 9.31
CA LYS A 18 -1.61 3.29 8.04
C LYS A 18 -3.10 2.94 7.91
N THR A 19 -3.70 2.41 8.96
CA THR A 19 -5.13 2.11 8.97
C THR A 19 -5.93 3.38 8.74
N GLY A 20 -5.50 4.49 9.35
CA GLY A 20 -6.15 5.78 9.17
C GLY A 20 -6.10 6.23 7.72
N VAL A 21 -4.96 6.08 7.06
CA VAL A 21 -4.83 6.46 5.65
C VAL A 21 -5.76 5.63 4.77
N LEU A 22 -5.84 4.33 5.02
CA LEU A 22 -6.70 3.46 4.22
C LEU A 22 -8.17 3.80 4.44
N MET A 23 -8.57 4.06 5.68
CA MET A 23 -9.94 4.45 5.98
C MET A 23 -10.26 5.82 5.35
N PHE A 24 -9.33 6.76 5.44
CA PHE A 24 -9.52 8.08 4.83
C PHE A 24 -9.69 7.96 3.31
N THR A 25 -8.91 7.09 2.68
CA THR A 25 -9.03 6.83 1.24
C THR A 25 -10.45 6.39 0.89
N ARG A 26 -11.00 5.47 1.67
CA ARG A 26 -12.35 4.97 1.41
C ARG A 26 -13.41 6.02 1.66
N MET A 27 -13.26 6.79 2.73
CA MET A 27 -14.20 7.85 3.05
C MET A 27 -14.19 8.96 2.01
N LEU A 28 -12.99 9.35 1.58
CA LEU A 28 -12.88 10.39 0.57
C LEU A 28 -13.40 9.91 -0.79
N ALA A 29 -13.15 8.65 -1.12
CA ALA A 29 -13.71 8.07 -2.34
C ALA A 29 -15.24 8.10 -2.32
N SER A 30 -15.82 7.79 -1.17
CA SER A 30 -17.27 7.84 -1.01
C SER A 30 -17.80 9.27 -1.15
N ASP A 31 -17.10 10.22 -0.54
CA ASP A 31 -17.54 11.62 -0.56
C ASP A 31 -17.45 12.23 -1.96
N THR A 32 -16.59 11.69 -2.82
CA THR A 32 -16.39 12.24 -4.16
C THR A 32 -17.02 11.38 -5.26
N GLN A 33 -17.87 10.43 -4.88
CA GLN A 33 -18.41 9.48 -5.86
C GLN A 33 -19.23 10.13 -6.97
N ASP A 34 -19.78 11.29 -6.73
CA ASP A 34 -20.55 12.01 -7.75
C ASP A 34 -19.68 12.99 -8.55
N ASP A 35 -18.40 13.03 -8.26
CA ASP A 35 -17.48 13.92 -8.95
C ASP A 35 -16.64 13.09 -9.94
N SER A 36 -15.93 13.78 -10.83
CA SER A 36 -15.04 13.11 -11.77
C SER A 36 -13.67 12.85 -11.10
N ILE A 37 -13.69 12.28 -9.91
CA ILE A 37 -12.51 12.06 -9.09
C ILE A 37 -12.53 10.63 -8.57
N THR A 38 -11.41 9.93 -8.68
CA THR A 38 -11.22 8.66 -7.99
C THR A 38 -10.09 8.80 -6.98
N VAL A 39 -10.22 8.11 -5.86
CA VAL A 39 -9.27 8.18 -4.76
C VAL A 39 -8.84 6.77 -4.40
N ASN A 40 -7.58 6.46 -4.61
CA ASN A 40 -7.04 5.12 -4.36
C ASN A 40 -5.71 5.25 -3.65
N ALA A 41 -5.23 4.14 -3.10
CA ALA A 41 -3.98 4.11 -2.35
C ALA A 41 -3.10 2.98 -2.86
N VAL A 42 -1.79 3.18 -2.74
CA VAL A 42 -0.79 2.17 -3.03
C VAL A 42 0.07 2.04 -1.79
N SER A 43 0.25 0.82 -1.31
CA SER A 43 0.99 0.54 -0.07
C SER A 43 2.20 -0.31 -0.39
N PRO A 44 3.38 0.29 -0.54
CA PRO A 44 4.59 -0.49 -0.82
C PRO A 44 5.19 -1.08 0.46
N PHE A 45 6.01 -2.11 0.27
CA PHE A 45 6.84 -2.68 1.33
C PHE A 45 8.25 -2.81 0.79
N ALA A 46 9.22 -2.27 1.53
CA ALA A 46 10.64 -2.47 1.24
C ALA A 46 11.02 -2.06 -0.19
N VAL A 47 11.00 -0.76 -0.44
CA VAL A 47 11.41 -0.22 -1.74
C VAL A 47 12.94 -0.23 -1.84
N GLU A 48 13.46 -0.40 -3.03
CA GLU A 48 14.82 -0.86 -3.32
C GLU A 48 15.95 -0.07 -2.69
N ASN A 49 15.84 1.21 -2.46
CA ASN A 49 16.97 1.96 -1.89
C ASN A 49 16.85 2.20 -0.40
N THR A 50 15.95 1.49 0.27
CA THR A 50 15.74 1.65 1.71
C THR A 50 16.12 0.41 2.51
N VAL A 51 16.65 -0.61 1.86
CA VAL A 51 16.92 -1.91 2.50
C VAL A 51 18.33 -2.37 2.21
N SER A 52 18.87 -3.17 3.11
CA SER A 52 20.23 -3.70 2.96
C SER A 52 20.27 -5.23 2.93
N ASP A 53 19.27 -5.91 3.47
CA ASP A 53 19.23 -7.37 3.50
C ASP A 53 17.87 -7.83 3.02
N VAL A 54 17.85 -8.50 1.88
CA VAL A 54 16.61 -8.93 1.23
C VAL A 54 16.39 -10.43 1.30
N SER A 55 17.23 -11.15 2.05
CA SER A 55 17.18 -12.61 2.02
C SER A 55 15.86 -13.17 2.51
N THR A 56 15.15 -12.45 3.37
CA THR A 56 13.86 -12.90 3.90
C THR A 56 12.67 -12.25 3.20
N TYR A 57 12.92 -11.45 2.17
CA TYR A 57 11.84 -10.73 1.51
C TYR A 57 11.13 -11.62 0.49
N PRO A 58 9.84 -11.39 0.27
CA PRO A 58 9.13 -12.08 -0.79
C PRO A 58 9.83 -11.87 -2.12
N ARG A 59 9.82 -12.89 -2.94
CA ARG A 59 10.44 -12.84 -4.26
C ARG A 59 11.95 -12.63 -4.21
N GLY A 60 12.57 -12.67 -3.01
CA GLY A 60 14.02 -12.55 -2.85
C GLY A 60 14.58 -11.19 -3.18
N ARG A 61 13.75 -10.15 -3.18
CA ARG A 61 14.19 -8.80 -3.51
C ARG A 61 13.27 -7.75 -2.93
N ALA A 62 13.79 -6.54 -2.81
CA ALA A 62 12.95 -5.39 -2.49
C ALA A 62 12.13 -5.00 -3.74
N ALA A 63 11.07 -4.24 -3.53
CA ALA A 63 10.30 -3.71 -4.65
C ALA A 63 11.15 -2.70 -5.41
N ALA A 64 11.14 -2.77 -6.71
CA ALA A 64 11.74 -1.74 -7.55
C ALA A 64 10.80 -0.52 -7.60
N PHE A 65 11.34 0.64 -7.93
CA PHE A 65 10.49 1.82 -8.10
C PHE A 65 9.38 1.58 -9.10
N ASP A 66 9.67 0.85 -10.18
CA ASP A 66 8.66 0.53 -11.20
C ASP A 66 7.53 -0.35 -10.65
N ASP A 67 7.81 -1.21 -9.68
CA ASP A 67 6.79 -2.03 -9.06
C ASP A 67 5.75 -1.18 -8.34
N VAL A 68 6.18 -0.07 -7.75
CA VAL A 68 5.29 0.85 -7.05
C VAL A 68 4.60 1.79 -8.05
N ALA A 69 5.31 2.21 -9.08
CA ALA A 69 4.77 3.12 -10.08
C ALA A 69 3.65 2.46 -10.91
N ALA A 70 3.76 1.17 -11.16
CA ALA A 70 2.81 0.48 -12.02
C ALA A 70 1.36 0.61 -11.55
N PRO A 71 1.01 0.29 -10.30
CA PRO A 71 -0.38 0.47 -9.87
C PRO A 71 -0.80 1.95 -9.82
N VAL A 72 0.13 2.86 -9.54
CA VAL A 72 -0.19 4.29 -9.55
C VAL A 72 -0.61 4.71 -10.95
N LEU A 73 0.18 4.32 -11.96
CA LEU A 73 -0.13 4.66 -13.35
C LEU A 73 -1.44 4.01 -13.79
N PHE A 74 -1.69 2.79 -13.33
CA PHE A 74 -2.97 2.13 -13.64
C PHE A 74 -4.13 2.93 -13.08
N PHE A 75 -4.06 3.36 -11.81
CA PHE A 75 -5.13 4.13 -11.21
C PHE A 75 -5.37 5.46 -11.92
N LEU A 76 -4.34 6.01 -12.55
CA LEU A 76 -4.46 7.27 -13.28
C LEU A 76 -4.98 7.08 -14.71
N SER A 77 -5.14 5.85 -15.15
CA SER A 77 -5.57 5.57 -16.52
C SER A 77 -7.08 5.53 -16.63
N ASP A 78 -7.57 5.69 -17.86
CA ASP A 78 -9.00 5.63 -18.12
C ASP A 78 -9.58 4.24 -17.84
N THR A 79 -8.76 3.20 -17.94
CA THR A 79 -9.23 1.85 -17.65
C THR A 79 -9.59 1.65 -16.20
N ALA A 80 -9.08 2.51 -15.31
CA ALA A 80 -9.40 2.46 -13.88
C ALA A 80 -10.45 3.47 -13.47
N SER A 81 -11.19 4.02 -14.42
CA SER A 81 -12.09 5.15 -14.15
C SER A 81 -13.26 4.80 -13.22
N TYR A 82 -13.56 3.53 -13.04
CA TYR A 82 -14.65 3.11 -12.15
C TYR A 82 -14.13 2.52 -10.85
N ILE A 83 -12.82 2.64 -10.58
CA ILE A 83 -12.19 2.13 -9.37
C ILE A 83 -11.91 3.31 -8.44
N SER A 84 -12.48 3.27 -7.25
CA SER A 84 -12.23 4.30 -6.24
C SER A 84 -12.38 3.68 -4.85
N GLY A 85 -11.53 4.11 -3.93
CA GLY A 85 -11.56 3.60 -2.57
C GLY A 85 -10.73 2.35 -2.35
N GLU A 86 -9.92 1.95 -3.32
CA GLU A 86 -9.14 0.72 -3.25
C GLU A 86 -7.72 0.99 -2.77
N ASN A 87 -7.12 -0.04 -2.20
CA ASN A 87 -5.71 -0.04 -1.85
C ASN A 87 -5.03 -1.24 -2.50
N VAL A 88 -3.91 -0.99 -3.16
CA VAL A 88 -3.10 -2.07 -3.72
C VAL A 88 -1.83 -2.19 -2.89
N ALA A 89 -1.62 -3.37 -2.33
CA ALA A 89 -0.39 -3.66 -1.61
C ALA A 89 0.67 -4.11 -2.62
N VAL A 90 1.83 -3.47 -2.56
CA VAL A 90 2.98 -3.82 -3.41
C VAL A 90 4.02 -4.42 -2.48
N ASP A 91 3.76 -5.64 -2.05
CA ASP A 91 4.55 -6.30 -1.00
C ASP A 91 4.99 -7.70 -1.37
N GLY A 92 4.84 -8.09 -2.63
CA GLY A 92 5.24 -9.41 -3.09
C GLY A 92 4.43 -10.55 -2.47
N GLY A 93 3.31 -10.23 -1.83
CA GLY A 93 2.50 -11.23 -1.15
C GLY A 93 2.86 -11.44 0.31
N ARG A 94 3.64 -10.52 0.89
CA ARG A 94 4.15 -10.71 2.24
C ARG A 94 3.06 -10.77 3.31
N LEU A 95 2.03 -9.91 3.19
CA LEU A 95 1.02 -9.80 4.24
C LEU A 95 -0.29 -10.40 3.75
N PRO A 96 -0.83 -11.39 4.45
CA PRO A 96 -2.10 -11.99 4.02
C PRO A 96 -3.31 -11.10 4.31
N GLU A 97 -3.23 -10.23 5.32
CA GLU A 97 -4.32 -9.28 5.58
C GLU A 97 -3.84 -7.88 5.26
N ARG A 98 -4.37 -7.28 4.27
CA ARG A 98 -3.96 -5.92 3.89
C ARG A 98 -5.12 -4.96 3.96
#